data_fe8c67e5af31f31004e44e32571b15cf
#
_entry.id   fe8c67e5af31f31004e44e32571b15cf
#
_cell.length_a   1.000
_cell.length_b   1.000
_cell.length_c   1.000
_cell.angle_alpha   90.00
_cell.angle_beta   90.00
_cell.angle_gamma   90.00
#
_symmetry.space_group_name_H-M   'P 1'
#
loop_
_entity.id
_entity.type
_entity.pdbx_description
1 polymer ?
#
loop_
_entity_poly.entity_id
_entity_poly.type
_entity_poly.pdbx_seq_one_letter_code
_entity_poly.pdbx_strand_id
1 'polypeptide(L)'
;MSQTQTFVDRLVQPEHALPPIDIGHDVLPPILRPQAQLGVLDITEWFGDTSGGIRTYLLQKAQYVAARPWLRQVLTVPGARDAITEEDGVRMYRLQGPPIPRQKPYRFMLATRSVAKIVRHERPDIIEIGSPFIVPWIVRHATRNLDVPLICFYHSNLPRMFAPRAGKNGRARRFVYRASWQYMRRLDRLFPLTVVTSDFSANDLAREGITRIAKVPLGVDLDRFTPLRREHAMETRAKHGLPEGPLAGFVGRFASEKELDVVLDAWGDVERRTGARLTLVGTGPLEAMLRAHPYGPRVIFLPFQSDRETLADLLAAFDVYIAPGSIETFGLSSLEALASGTPVLSADQGGVSEQVAASNAGRTFESGIAASLAEQAIALFSDDLHTLGHRGRVYAETEHAWDTVFDRLFAVYRDVLGR
;
A
#
# COMPACT_ATOMS: atom_id res chain seq x y z
N MET A 1 -15.79 17.75 8.81
CA MET A 1 -14.49 17.01 8.72
C MET A 1 -14.40 16.12 9.94
N SER A 2 -14.06 14.84 9.77
CA SER A 2 -13.89 13.93 10.92
C SER A 2 -12.64 14.34 11.73
N GLN A 3 -12.60 14.01 13.02
CA GLN A 3 -11.40 14.26 13.87
C GLN A 3 -10.15 13.60 13.27
N THR A 4 -10.31 12.46 12.62
CA THR A 4 -9.30 11.69 11.90
C THR A 4 -8.66 12.49 10.76
N GLN A 5 -9.47 13.18 9.94
CA GLN A 5 -8.96 13.99 8.84
C GLN A 5 -8.16 15.19 9.36
N THR A 6 -8.63 15.84 10.42
CA THR A 6 -7.95 16.98 11.05
C THR A 6 -6.56 16.60 11.61
N PHE A 7 -6.41 15.40 12.22
CA PHE A 7 -5.12 14.90 12.72
C PHE A 7 -4.12 14.71 11.57
N VAL A 8 -4.54 14.01 10.50
CA VAL A 8 -3.67 13.75 9.33
C VAL A 8 -3.25 15.08 8.70
N ASP A 9 -4.17 16.01 8.50
CA ASP A 9 -3.89 17.30 7.87
C ASP A 9 -2.86 18.12 8.68
N ARG A 10 -2.92 18.08 10.02
CA ARG A 10 -1.92 18.72 10.88
C ARG A 10 -0.56 18.03 10.83
N LEU A 11 -0.53 16.72 10.80
CA LEU A 11 0.72 15.95 10.72
C LEU A 11 1.41 16.10 9.35
N VAL A 12 0.64 16.16 8.26
CA VAL A 12 1.16 16.20 6.86
C VAL A 12 1.18 17.60 6.28
N GLN A 13 1.28 18.66 7.09
CA GLN A 13 1.35 20.04 6.63
C GLN A 13 2.38 20.23 5.50
N PRO A 14 2.12 21.12 4.52
CA PRO A 14 3.07 21.40 3.45
C PRO A 14 4.39 21.92 4.01
N GLU A 15 5.50 21.39 3.51
CA GLU A 15 6.85 21.74 4.01
C GLU A 15 7.13 23.26 3.97
N HIS A 16 6.64 23.96 2.95
CA HIS A 16 6.86 25.41 2.79
C HIS A 16 6.15 26.25 3.86
N ALA A 17 5.12 25.71 4.53
CA ALA A 17 4.41 26.39 5.62
C ALA A 17 5.10 26.23 6.99
N LEU A 18 6.14 25.39 7.08
CA LEU A 18 6.83 25.08 8.34
C LEU A 18 8.07 25.97 8.53
N PRO A 19 8.54 26.18 9.76
CA PRO A 19 9.80 26.88 10.02
C PRO A 19 10.98 26.17 9.35
N PRO A 20 11.99 26.89 8.85
CA PRO A 20 13.20 26.29 8.34
C PRO A 20 13.99 25.65 9.48
N ILE A 21 14.53 24.45 9.24
CA ILE A 21 15.38 23.71 10.18
C ILE A 21 16.44 22.92 9.38
N ASP A 22 17.64 22.78 9.97
CA ASP A 22 18.66 21.82 9.52
C ASP A 22 18.73 20.70 10.55
N ILE A 23 18.03 19.59 10.27
CA ILE A 23 17.94 18.46 11.20
C ILE A 23 19.34 17.88 11.51
N GLY A 24 20.29 17.99 10.58
CA GLY A 24 21.66 17.53 10.80
C GLY A 24 22.42 18.33 11.86
N HIS A 25 22.14 19.63 12.02
CA HIS A 25 22.92 20.55 12.82
C HIS A 25 22.14 21.22 13.97
N ASP A 26 20.87 21.57 13.76
CA ASP A 26 20.06 22.29 14.75
C ASP A 26 19.64 21.42 15.94
N VAL A 27 19.35 22.05 17.08
CA VAL A 27 18.80 21.36 18.26
C VAL A 27 17.41 20.80 17.91
N LEU A 28 17.21 19.52 18.18
CA LEU A 28 15.90 18.89 17.95
C LEU A 28 14.96 19.20 19.13
N PRO A 29 13.63 19.27 18.88
CA PRO A 29 12.64 19.49 19.94
C PRO A 29 12.69 18.37 20.98
N PRO A 30 12.26 18.61 22.23
CA PRO A 30 12.21 17.58 23.29
C PRO A 30 11.45 16.32 22.85
N ILE A 31 11.85 15.16 23.34
CA ILE A 31 11.17 13.89 23.03
C ILE A 31 9.69 13.98 23.39
N LEU A 32 8.82 13.61 22.45
CA LEU A 32 7.39 13.51 22.71
C LEU A 32 7.10 12.30 23.61
N ARG A 33 6.18 12.46 24.57
CA ARG A 33 5.75 11.40 25.49
C ARG A 33 6.95 10.59 26.03
N PRO A 34 7.86 11.22 26.78
CA PRO A 34 9.08 10.55 27.29
C PRO A 34 8.77 9.37 28.22
N GLN A 35 7.55 9.28 28.75
CA GLN A 35 7.04 8.19 29.60
C GLN A 35 6.30 7.10 28.80
N ALA A 36 6.27 7.17 27.47
CA ALA A 36 5.66 6.11 26.67
C ALA A 36 6.34 4.76 26.93
N GLN A 37 5.52 3.71 27.02
CA GLN A 37 5.98 2.35 27.25
C GLN A 37 6.68 1.76 26.04
N LEU A 38 6.32 2.24 24.84
CA LEU A 38 6.90 1.80 23.58
C LEU A 38 7.02 2.96 22.59
N GLY A 39 8.24 3.21 22.12
CA GLY A 39 8.57 4.17 21.09
C GLY A 39 9.00 3.47 19.80
N VAL A 40 8.27 3.70 18.73
CA VAL A 40 8.56 3.13 17.41
C VAL A 40 9.10 4.23 16.49
N LEU A 41 10.15 3.91 15.70
CA LEU A 41 10.61 4.75 14.60
C LEU A 41 10.35 4.05 13.29
N ASP A 42 9.50 4.64 12.45
CA ASP A 42 9.23 4.19 11.08
C ASP A 42 10.06 5.01 10.10
N ILE A 43 10.77 4.34 9.21
CA ILE A 43 11.60 5.00 8.21
C ILE A 43 11.42 4.38 6.82
N THR A 44 11.12 5.22 5.82
CA THR A 44 10.90 4.76 4.45
C THR A 44 11.20 5.83 3.41
N GLU A 45 11.60 5.42 2.20
CA GLU A 45 11.68 6.28 1.00
C GLU A 45 10.33 6.40 0.28
N TRP A 46 9.39 5.51 0.58
CA TRP A 46 8.12 5.39 -0.14
C TRP A 46 7.00 6.21 0.49
N PHE A 47 7.29 7.47 0.77
CA PHE A 47 6.30 8.42 1.28
C PHE A 47 6.25 9.64 0.36
N GLY A 48 5.09 9.92 -0.21
CA GLY A 48 4.87 11.07 -1.08
C GLY A 48 3.38 11.42 -1.13
N ASP A 49 3.05 12.62 -1.56
CA ASP A 49 1.67 13.16 -1.50
C ASP A 49 0.66 12.32 -2.28
N THR A 50 1.09 11.68 -3.36
CA THR A 50 0.26 10.79 -4.19
C THR A 50 0.63 9.31 -4.03
N SER A 51 1.39 8.94 -2.98
CA SER A 51 1.72 7.54 -2.75
C SER A 51 0.56 6.79 -2.09
N GLY A 52 0.42 5.49 -2.46
CA GLY A 52 -0.71 4.64 -2.06
C GLY A 52 -0.54 3.97 -0.69
N GLY A 53 -0.55 2.64 -0.67
CA GLY A 53 -0.70 1.81 0.52
C GLY A 53 0.28 2.07 1.67
N ILE A 54 1.58 2.33 1.38
CA ILE A 54 2.59 2.57 2.44
C ILE A 54 2.28 3.87 3.20
N ARG A 55 1.93 4.94 2.49
CA ARG A 55 1.52 6.20 3.12
C ARG A 55 0.26 6.02 3.96
N THR A 56 -0.74 5.34 3.43
CA THR A 56 -1.97 5.02 4.16
C THR A 56 -1.67 4.23 5.43
N TYR A 57 -0.87 3.17 5.35
CA TYR A 57 -0.45 2.37 6.50
C TYR A 57 0.23 3.23 7.59
N LEU A 58 1.21 4.05 7.22
CA LEU A 58 1.96 4.89 8.18
C LEU A 58 1.07 5.94 8.86
N LEU A 59 0.15 6.55 8.13
CA LEU A 59 -0.77 7.55 8.68
C LEU A 59 -1.84 6.92 9.57
N GLN A 60 -2.34 5.74 9.22
CA GLN A 60 -3.26 4.99 10.07
C GLN A 60 -2.57 4.50 11.36
N LYS A 61 -1.30 4.05 11.25
CA LYS A 61 -0.49 3.73 12.42
C LYS A 61 -0.27 4.96 13.32
N ALA A 62 -0.06 6.14 12.73
CA ALA A 62 0.05 7.39 13.46
C ALA A 62 -1.25 7.71 14.25
N GLN A 63 -2.40 7.53 13.64
CA GLN A 63 -3.69 7.69 14.32
C GLN A 63 -3.89 6.70 15.46
N TYR A 64 -3.55 5.43 15.24
CA TYR A 64 -3.57 4.41 16.28
C TYR A 64 -2.70 4.78 17.49
N VAL A 65 -1.49 5.30 17.25
CA VAL A 65 -0.57 5.77 18.30
C VAL A 65 -1.09 7.04 18.99
N ALA A 66 -1.64 7.98 18.22
CA ALA A 66 -2.19 9.23 18.78
C ALA A 66 -3.28 8.95 19.84
N ALA A 67 -4.13 7.97 19.58
CA ALA A 67 -5.19 7.54 20.50
C ALA A 67 -4.69 6.79 21.75
N ARG A 68 -3.38 6.46 21.84
CA ARG A 68 -2.80 5.62 22.91
C ARG A 68 -1.64 6.33 23.62
N PRO A 69 -1.87 7.00 24.78
CA PRO A 69 -0.83 7.79 25.46
C PRO A 69 0.43 7.01 25.86
N TRP A 70 0.35 5.70 25.96
CA TRP A 70 1.49 4.81 26.28
C TRP A 70 2.35 4.44 25.06
N LEU A 71 1.98 4.92 23.88
CA LEU A 71 2.74 4.79 22.65
C LEU A 71 3.28 6.13 22.16
N ARG A 72 4.39 6.11 21.47
CA ARG A 72 4.90 7.23 20.66
C ARG A 72 5.45 6.73 19.33
N GLN A 73 5.35 7.56 18.32
CA GLN A 73 5.85 7.24 16.98
C GLN A 73 6.70 8.37 16.42
N VAL A 74 7.78 7.99 15.78
CA VAL A 74 8.62 8.85 14.97
C VAL A 74 8.55 8.37 13.53
N LEU A 75 8.04 9.21 12.63
CA LEU A 75 8.06 8.98 11.19
C LEU A 75 9.28 9.69 10.60
N THR A 76 10.11 9.00 9.84
CA THR A 76 11.23 9.61 9.11
C THR A 76 11.06 9.33 7.63
N VAL A 77 10.81 10.38 6.86
CA VAL A 77 10.43 10.30 5.44
C VAL A 77 11.24 11.33 4.63
N PRO A 78 11.45 11.12 3.32
CA PRO A 78 12.11 12.11 2.50
C PRO A 78 11.21 13.32 2.20
N GLY A 79 11.81 14.49 2.03
CA GLY A 79 11.15 15.73 1.69
C GLY A 79 11.91 16.58 0.67
N ALA A 80 11.32 17.69 0.25
CA ALA A 80 12.00 18.68 -0.59
C ALA A 80 12.98 19.53 0.22
N ARG A 81 12.72 19.66 1.53
CA ARG A 81 13.59 20.30 2.52
C ARG A 81 13.42 19.60 3.87
N ASP A 82 14.30 19.90 4.81
CA ASP A 82 14.14 19.46 6.19
C ASP A 82 12.93 20.16 6.84
N ALA A 83 12.12 19.37 7.57
CA ALA A 83 10.97 19.89 8.31
C ALA A 83 10.59 18.92 9.44
N ILE A 84 9.95 19.45 10.47
CA ILE A 84 9.42 18.68 11.60
C ILE A 84 7.96 19.07 11.79
N THR A 85 7.10 18.06 11.93
CA THR A 85 5.71 18.25 12.37
C THR A 85 5.42 17.33 13.55
N GLU A 86 4.51 17.76 14.42
CA GLU A 86 4.15 17.02 15.63
C GLU A 86 2.64 17.05 15.83
N GLU A 87 2.09 15.91 16.20
CA GLU A 87 0.68 15.79 16.53
C GLU A 87 0.45 14.58 17.45
N ASP A 88 -0.13 14.80 18.62
CA ASP A 88 -0.60 13.78 19.58
C ASP A 88 0.33 12.56 19.80
N GLY A 89 1.62 12.84 20.09
CA GLY A 89 2.62 11.79 20.36
C GLY A 89 3.25 11.16 19.12
N VAL A 90 2.95 11.71 17.95
CA VAL A 90 3.57 11.40 16.67
C VAL A 90 4.43 12.56 16.20
N ARG A 91 5.67 12.29 15.84
CA ARG A 91 6.57 13.26 15.23
C ARG A 91 6.99 12.80 13.85
N MET A 92 6.86 13.68 12.85
CA MET A 92 7.35 13.40 11.50
C MET A 92 8.55 14.27 11.18
N TYR A 93 9.66 13.63 10.88
CA TYR A 93 10.85 14.24 10.30
C TYR A 93 10.81 14.06 8.78
N ARG A 94 10.80 15.17 8.05
CA ARG A 94 11.07 15.17 6.62
C ARG A 94 12.53 15.52 6.39
N LEU A 95 13.25 14.68 5.66
CA LEU A 95 14.67 14.85 5.38
C LEU A 95 14.85 15.25 3.92
N GLN A 96 15.57 16.34 3.67
CA GLN A 96 15.85 16.79 2.33
C GLN A 96 16.54 15.70 1.50
N GLY A 97 15.98 15.40 0.33
CA GLY A 97 16.52 14.42 -0.59
C GLY A 97 16.21 14.75 -2.06
N PRO A 98 17.09 14.35 -3.00
CA PRO A 98 16.84 14.56 -4.41
C PRO A 98 15.70 13.67 -4.91
N PRO A 99 14.94 14.11 -5.92
CA PRO A 99 13.88 13.30 -6.50
C PRO A 99 14.42 12.05 -7.17
N ILE A 100 13.69 10.93 -7.07
CA ILE A 100 14.04 9.70 -7.80
C ILE A 100 13.64 9.87 -9.27
N PRO A 101 14.60 9.74 -10.22
CA PRO A 101 14.31 9.93 -11.65
C PRO A 101 13.19 9.03 -12.14
N ARG A 102 12.23 9.61 -12.86
CA ARG A 102 11.06 8.91 -13.43
C ARG A 102 10.13 8.23 -12.41
N GLN A 103 10.25 8.53 -11.11
CA GLN A 103 9.42 7.95 -10.06
C GLN A 103 8.79 9.02 -9.14
N LYS A 104 8.27 10.10 -9.70
CA LYS A 104 7.49 11.07 -8.91
C LYS A 104 6.35 10.37 -8.17
N PRO A 105 6.04 10.75 -6.92
CA PRO A 105 6.59 11.88 -6.13
C PRO A 105 7.81 11.51 -5.26
N TYR A 106 8.38 10.32 -5.38
CA TYR A 106 9.39 9.79 -4.46
C TYR A 106 10.74 10.49 -4.54
N ARG A 107 11.44 10.52 -3.39
CA ARG A 107 12.77 11.11 -3.21
C ARG A 107 13.70 10.11 -2.53
N PHE A 108 15.00 10.23 -2.81
CA PHE A 108 16.01 9.45 -2.08
C PHE A 108 16.17 9.97 -0.65
N MET A 109 16.41 9.05 0.28
CA MET A 109 16.83 9.37 1.64
C MET A 109 18.34 9.15 1.75
N LEU A 110 19.13 10.21 1.66
CA LEU A 110 20.59 10.16 1.70
C LEU A 110 21.19 10.79 2.95
N ALA A 111 20.35 11.35 3.83
CA ALA A 111 20.75 12.17 4.98
C ALA A 111 21.25 11.32 6.18
N THR A 112 22.35 10.60 6.02
CA THR A 112 22.91 9.66 7.02
C THR A 112 23.17 10.32 8.38
N ARG A 113 23.66 11.56 8.40
CA ARG A 113 23.93 12.31 9.65
C ARG A 113 22.61 12.63 10.38
N SER A 114 21.62 13.12 9.65
CA SER A 114 20.29 13.46 10.21
C SER A 114 19.59 12.23 10.76
N VAL A 115 19.61 11.10 10.03
CA VAL A 115 19.06 9.83 10.52
C VAL A 115 19.76 9.37 11.80
N ALA A 116 21.10 9.41 11.85
CA ALA A 116 21.85 9.03 13.03
C ALA A 116 21.58 9.96 14.23
N LYS A 117 21.35 11.25 13.99
CA LYS A 117 20.97 12.23 15.01
C LYS A 117 19.56 11.97 15.54
N ILE A 118 18.59 11.75 14.65
CA ILE A 118 17.20 11.40 15.02
C ILE A 118 17.19 10.14 15.88
N VAL A 119 17.82 9.06 15.46
CA VAL A 119 17.84 7.79 16.21
C VAL A 119 18.43 7.99 17.61
N ARG A 120 19.55 8.72 17.75
CA ARG A 120 20.17 8.98 19.07
C ARG A 120 19.33 9.91 19.95
N HIS A 121 18.66 10.89 19.34
CA HIS A 121 17.80 11.84 20.06
C HIS A 121 16.53 11.18 20.53
N GLU A 122 15.81 10.53 19.63
CA GLU A 122 14.49 9.95 19.87
C GLU A 122 14.54 8.65 20.69
N ARG A 123 15.66 7.95 20.70
CA ARG A 123 15.84 6.68 21.43
C ARG A 123 14.65 5.75 21.26
N PRO A 124 14.34 5.31 20.03
CA PRO A 124 13.24 4.37 19.81
C PRO A 124 13.55 3.03 20.43
N ASP A 125 12.54 2.30 20.91
CA ASP A 125 12.67 0.92 21.37
C ASP A 125 12.83 -0.03 20.18
N ILE A 126 12.24 0.30 19.01
CA ILE A 126 12.26 -0.50 17.79
C ILE A 126 12.25 0.39 16.55
N ILE A 127 12.90 -0.04 15.48
CA ILE A 127 12.91 0.67 14.21
C ILE A 127 12.30 -0.21 13.11
N GLU A 128 11.20 0.25 12.51
CA GLU A 128 10.60 -0.39 11.35
C GLU A 128 11.11 0.26 10.06
N ILE A 129 11.59 -0.56 9.14
CA ILE A 129 12.14 -0.14 7.85
C ILE A 129 11.20 -0.58 6.75
N GLY A 130 10.53 0.39 6.11
CA GLY A 130 9.54 0.17 5.04
C GLY A 130 10.11 0.24 3.62
N SER A 131 11.44 0.32 3.47
CA SER A 131 12.06 0.32 2.13
C SER A 131 13.33 -0.53 2.10
N PRO A 132 13.54 -1.32 1.03
CA PRO A 132 14.65 -2.26 0.98
C PRO A 132 15.92 -1.73 0.30
N PHE A 133 16.01 -0.44 -0.02
CA PHE A 133 17.13 0.09 -0.81
C PHE A 133 18.28 0.62 0.05
N ILE A 134 18.42 1.94 0.15
CA ILE A 134 19.54 2.61 0.85
C ILE A 134 19.26 2.69 2.36
N VAL A 135 18.00 2.87 2.74
CA VAL A 135 17.57 3.11 4.12
C VAL A 135 18.06 2.05 5.11
N PRO A 136 17.97 0.73 4.84
CA PRO A 136 18.49 -0.28 5.78
C PRO A 136 19.95 -0.09 6.15
N TRP A 137 20.78 0.30 5.19
CA TRP A 137 22.21 0.51 5.40
C TRP A 137 22.50 1.80 6.18
N ILE A 138 21.74 2.86 5.93
CA ILE A 138 21.82 4.12 6.70
C ILE A 138 21.43 3.84 8.16
N VAL A 139 20.31 3.14 8.39
CA VAL A 139 19.85 2.81 9.74
C VAL A 139 20.84 1.89 10.43
N ARG A 140 21.34 0.85 9.75
CA ARG A 140 22.37 -0.04 10.30
C ARG A 140 23.62 0.74 10.73
N HIS A 141 24.03 1.75 9.95
CA HIS A 141 25.13 2.62 10.34
C HIS A 141 24.79 3.49 11.55
N ALA A 142 23.58 4.05 11.58
CA ALA A 142 23.10 4.92 12.67
C ALA A 142 22.99 4.16 14.01
N THR A 143 22.63 2.87 13.97
CA THR A 143 22.38 2.02 15.13
C THR A 143 23.56 1.14 15.53
N ARG A 144 24.73 1.24 14.89
CA ARG A 144 25.87 0.30 15.09
C ARG A 144 26.35 0.14 16.53
N ASN A 145 26.11 1.15 17.38
CA ASN A 145 26.50 1.16 18.80
C ASN A 145 25.28 1.22 19.72
N LEU A 146 24.11 0.87 19.23
CA LEU A 146 22.84 0.88 19.96
C LEU A 146 22.23 -0.52 19.90
N ASP A 147 21.64 -0.94 21.01
CA ASP A 147 20.88 -2.18 21.10
C ASP A 147 19.42 -1.90 20.78
N VAL A 148 19.14 -1.62 19.49
CA VAL A 148 17.78 -1.35 18.98
C VAL A 148 17.48 -2.32 17.85
N PRO A 149 16.48 -3.20 18.00
CA PRO A 149 16.10 -4.13 16.95
C PRO A 149 15.53 -3.41 15.73
N LEU A 150 15.92 -3.91 14.55
CA LEU A 150 15.46 -3.43 13.26
C LEU A 150 14.47 -4.42 12.66
N ILE A 151 13.25 -4.01 12.35
CA ILE A 151 12.25 -4.83 11.67
C ILE A 151 12.13 -4.37 10.22
N CYS A 152 12.05 -5.33 9.30
CA CYS A 152 11.70 -5.05 7.90
C CYS A 152 10.18 -5.23 7.71
N PHE A 153 9.51 -4.23 7.15
CA PHE A 153 8.16 -4.41 6.62
C PHE A 153 8.22 -4.59 5.10
N TYR A 154 7.88 -5.78 4.63
CA TYR A 154 7.99 -6.17 3.23
C TYR A 154 6.75 -5.75 2.44
N HIS A 155 6.76 -4.51 1.96
CA HIS A 155 5.64 -3.93 1.21
C HIS A 155 5.62 -4.28 -0.29
N SER A 156 6.74 -4.75 -0.86
CA SER A 156 6.87 -4.92 -2.31
C SER A 156 7.80 -6.06 -2.67
N ASN A 157 7.40 -6.87 -3.65
CA ASN A 157 8.21 -7.96 -4.17
C ASN A 157 9.26 -7.44 -5.17
N LEU A 158 10.41 -6.99 -4.65
CA LEU A 158 11.50 -6.45 -5.47
C LEU A 158 11.92 -7.37 -6.62
N PRO A 159 12.25 -8.65 -6.37
CA PRO A 159 12.72 -9.54 -7.42
C PRO A 159 11.74 -9.66 -8.59
N ARG A 160 10.44 -9.75 -8.31
CA ARG A 160 9.39 -9.80 -9.35
C ARG A 160 9.18 -8.47 -10.04
N MET A 161 9.36 -7.35 -9.33
CA MET A 161 9.24 -6.01 -9.91
C MET A 161 10.40 -5.64 -10.84
N PHE A 162 11.64 -6.04 -10.51
CA PHE A 162 12.82 -5.64 -11.28
C PHE A 162 13.17 -6.59 -12.43
N ALA A 163 12.92 -7.88 -12.32
CA ALA A 163 13.23 -8.84 -13.36
C ALA A 163 12.63 -8.47 -14.74
N PRO A 164 11.36 -8.07 -14.88
CA PRO A 164 10.80 -7.65 -16.16
C PRO A 164 11.49 -6.42 -16.75
N ARG A 165 11.96 -5.49 -15.90
CA ARG A 165 12.64 -4.25 -16.33
C ARG A 165 14.01 -4.48 -16.97
N ALA A 166 14.59 -5.69 -16.82
CA ALA A 166 15.83 -6.09 -17.50
C ALA A 166 15.64 -6.38 -19.02
N GLY A 167 14.48 -6.05 -19.58
CA GLY A 167 14.16 -6.18 -21.00
C GLY A 167 13.73 -7.61 -21.41
N LYS A 168 13.66 -7.84 -22.73
CA LYS A 168 13.19 -9.12 -23.30
C LYS A 168 14.20 -10.29 -23.20
N ASN A 169 15.46 -10.00 -22.85
CA ASN A 169 16.50 -11.04 -22.75
C ASN A 169 16.28 -11.90 -21.50
N GLY A 170 15.92 -13.17 -21.70
CA GLY A 170 15.65 -14.12 -20.60
C GLY A 170 16.85 -14.38 -19.69
N ARG A 171 18.12 -14.30 -20.19
CA ARG A 171 19.31 -14.44 -19.36
C ARG A 171 19.51 -13.22 -18.46
N ALA A 172 19.31 -11.99 -18.97
CA ALA A 172 19.39 -10.77 -18.20
C ALA A 172 18.29 -10.73 -17.11
N ARG A 173 17.06 -11.08 -17.46
CA ARG A 173 15.96 -11.19 -16.48
C ARG A 173 16.26 -12.17 -15.35
N ARG A 174 16.80 -13.34 -15.68
CA ARG A 174 17.18 -14.36 -14.70
C ARG A 174 18.33 -13.91 -13.82
N PHE A 175 19.30 -13.19 -14.38
CA PHE A 175 20.40 -12.61 -13.61
C PHE A 175 19.87 -11.57 -12.61
N VAL A 176 19.06 -10.61 -13.06
CA VAL A 176 18.48 -9.56 -12.20
C VAL A 176 17.63 -10.19 -11.10
N TYR A 177 16.81 -11.18 -11.42
CA TYR A 177 16.00 -11.90 -10.43
C TYR A 177 16.86 -12.56 -9.33
N ARG A 178 17.92 -13.31 -9.73
CA ARG A 178 18.84 -13.94 -8.78
C ARG A 178 19.62 -12.93 -7.95
N ALA A 179 20.13 -11.87 -8.57
CA ALA A 179 20.85 -10.81 -7.89
C ALA A 179 19.95 -10.07 -6.87
N SER A 180 18.68 -9.82 -7.22
CA SER A 180 17.70 -9.23 -6.29
C SER A 180 17.45 -10.12 -5.09
N TRP A 181 17.31 -11.44 -5.26
CA TRP A 181 17.14 -12.36 -4.14
C TRP A 181 18.42 -12.48 -3.29
N GLN A 182 19.60 -12.48 -3.91
CA GLN A 182 20.86 -12.44 -3.16
C GLN A 182 20.96 -11.18 -2.31
N TYR A 183 20.52 -10.05 -2.83
CA TYR A 183 20.44 -8.79 -2.10
C TYR A 183 19.43 -8.88 -0.93
N MET A 184 18.22 -9.41 -1.16
CA MET A 184 17.23 -9.60 -0.11
C MET A 184 17.73 -10.50 1.02
N ARG A 185 18.40 -11.62 0.71
CA ARG A 185 19.04 -12.48 1.73
C ARG A 185 20.15 -11.76 2.51
N ARG A 186 20.87 -10.83 1.86
CA ARG A 186 21.85 -10.00 2.58
C ARG A 186 21.18 -9.01 3.53
N LEU A 187 20.07 -8.42 3.11
CA LEU A 187 19.28 -7.52 3.97
C LEU A 187 18.66 -8.26 5.15
N ASP A 188 18.13 -9.45 4.95
CA ASP A 188 17.50 -10.26 6.01
C ASP A 188 18.43 -10.47 7.22
N ARG A 189 19.75 -10.53 6.99
CA ARG A 189 20.73 -10.65 8.08
C ARG A 189 20.76 -9.45 9.04
N LEU A 190 20.19 -8.32 8.63
CA LEU A 190 20.10 -7.11 9.46
C LEU A 190 18.89 -7.14 10.39
N PHE A 191 17.92 -8.02 10.12
CA PHE A 191 16.63 -8.02 10.79
C PHE A 191 16.43 -9.28 11.64
N PRO A 192 16.05 -9.17 12.92
CA PRO A 192 15.56 -10.31 13.70
C PRO A 192 14.25 -10.85 13.15
N LEU A 193 13.46 -10.00 12.45
CA LEU A 193 12.15 -10.36 11.92
C LEU A 193 11.82 -9.54 10.67
N THR A 194 11.12 -10.18 9.72
CA THR A 194 10.48 -9.53 8.56
C THR A 194 8.96 -9.65 8.69
N VAL A 195 8.25 -8.52 8.67
CA VAL A 195 6.78 -8.49 8.63
C VAL A 195 6.33 -8.53 7.18
N VAL A 196 5.35 -9.38 6.88
CA VAL A 196 4.70 -9.54 5.57
C VAL A 196 3.20 -9.38 5.69
N THR A 197 2.53 -9.05 4.58
CA THR A 197 1.08 -8.78 4.59
C THR A 197 0.23 -9.97 4.13
N SER A 198 0.85 -11.01 3.55
CA SER A 198 0.15 -12.15 2.93
C SER A 198 0.98 -13.43 3.00
N ASP A 199 0.33 -14.58 2.86
CA ASP A 199 0.99 -15.87 2.74
C ASP A 199 1.77 -15.97 1.42
N PHE A 200 1.30 -15.32 0.35
CA PHE A 200 2.02 -15.18 -0.90
C PHE A 200 3.43 -14.59 -0.68
N SER A 201 3.51 -13.49 0.04
CA SER A 201 4.79 -12.86 0.38
C SER A 201 5.63 -13.71 1.32
N ALA A 202 5.02 -14.34 2.33
CA ALA A 202 5.70 -15.23 3.27
C ALA A 202 6.31 -16.45 2.54
N ASN A 203 5.54 -17.07 1.65
CA ASN A 203 5.98 -18.23 0.89
C ASN A 203 7.10 -17.89 -0.10
N ASP A 204 7.04 -16.73 -0.77
CA ASP A 204 8.12 -16.27 -1.66
C ASP A 204 9.44 -16.07 -0.88
N LEU A 205 9.38 -15.44 0.29
CA LEU A 205 10.54 -15.24 1.15
C LEU A 205 11.08 -16.56 1.71
N ALA A 206 10.20 -17.44 2.19
CA ALA A 206 10.58 -18.74 2.76
C ALA A 206 11.29 -19.65 1.73
N ARG A 207 10.84 -19.67 0.47
CA ARG A 207 11.51 -20.40 -0.65
C ARG A 207 12.94 -19.92 -0.86
N GLU A 208 13.25 -18.70 -0.51
CA GLU A 208 14.57 -18.10 -0.64
C GLU A 208 15.39 -18.13 0.66
N GLY A 209 14.91 -18.87 1.68
CA GLY A 209 15.59 -19.09 2.96
C GLY A 209 15.43 -17.97 3.97
N ILE A 210 14.51 -17.02 3.74
CA ILE A 210 14.12 -15.99 4.70
C ILE A 210 12.94 -16.55 5.49
N THR A 211 13.17 -16.96 6.74
CA THR A 211 12.19 -17.74 7.52
C THR A 211 11.72 -17.06 8.81
N ARG A 212 12.40 -15.99 9.25
CA ARG A 212 11.99 -15.20 10.41
C ARG A 212 10.92 -14.19 9.98
N ILE A 213 9.69 -14.69 9.85
CA ILE A 213 8.56 -13.95 9.26
C ILE A 213 7.41 -13.90 10.24
N ALA A 214 6.80 -12.71 10.39
CA ALA A 214 5.49 -12.53 11.00
C ALA A 214 4.51 -12.02 9.96
N LYS A 215 3.32 -12.62 9.89
CA LYS A 215 2.25 -12.15 9.01
C LYS A 215 1.36 -11.16 9.77
N VAL A 216 1.35 -9.91 9.30
CA VAL A 216 0.43 -8.86 9.77
C VAL A 216 -0.19 -8.23 8.52
N PRO A 217 -1.48 -8.45 8.26
CA PRO A 217 -2.15 -7.87 7.09
C PRO A 217 -2.24 -6.35 7.19
N LEU A 218 -2.69 -5.69 6.12
CA LEU A 218 -3.09 -4.29 6.20
C LEU A 218 -4.58 -4.18 6.59
N GLY A 219 -4.94 -3.02 7.12
CA GLY A 219 -6.30 -2.69 7.48
C GLY A 219 -7.00 -1.82 6.44
N VAL A 220 -8.27 -1.53 6.74
CA VAL A 220 -9.10 -0.60 5.97
C VAL A 220 -9.88 0.32 6.91
N ASP A 221 -10.16 1.54 6.46
CA ASP A 221 -11.03 2.50 7.14
C ASP A 221 -12.49 2.12 6.90
N LEU A 222 -13.06 1.37 7.84
CA LEU A 222 -14.40 0.78 7.74
C LEU A 222 -15.53 1.80 7.81
N ASP A 223 -15.29 2.98 8.35
CA ASP A 223 -16.26 4.08 8.40
C ASP A 223 -16.34 4.77 7.03
N ARG A 224 -15.20 4.90 6.38
CA ARG A 224 -15.09 5.52 5.06
C ARG A 224 -15.49 4.58 3.94
N PHE A 225 -14.93 3.37 3.93
CA PHE A 225 -15.24 2.32 2.94
C PHE A 225 -16.35 1.45 3.50
N THR A 226 -17.60 1.77 3.12
CA THR A 226 -18.80 1.15 3.66
C THR A 226 -19.84 0.91 2.57
N PRO A 227 -20.59 -0.21 2.64
CA PRO A 227 -21.70 -0.49 1.72
C PRO A 227 -22.81 0.58 1.73
N LEU A 228 -22.94 1.37 2.80
CA LEU A 228 -23.94 2.44 2.89
C LEU A 228 -23.80 3.46 1.74
N ARG A 229 -22.59 3.64 1.21
CA ARG A 229 -22.35 4.53 0.05
C ARG A 229 -22.98 4.03 -1.25
N ARG A 230 -23.33 2.76 -1.33
CA ARG A 230 -24.02 2.18 -2.49
C ARG A 230 -25.43 2.78 -2.69
N GLU A 231 -26.04 3.32 -1.65
CA GLU A 231 -27.32 4.05 -1.74
C GLU A 231 -27.23 5.26 -2.68
N HIS A 232 -26.02 5.86 -2.79
CA HIS A 232 -25.72 6.99 -3.66
C HIS A 232 -24.93 6.61 -4.92
N ALA A 233 -24.86 5.31 -5.26
CA ALA A 233 -24.07 4.83 -6.39
C ALA A 233 -24.47 5.49 -7.71
N MET A 234 -25.75 5.68 -7.98
CA MET A 234 -26.26 6.30 -9.21
C MET A 234 -25.91 7.79 -9.30
N GLU A 235 -25.93 8.52 -8.18
CA GLU A 235 -25.50 9.91 -8.10
C GLU A 235 -24.00 10.03 -8.39
N THR A 236 -23.19 9.13 -7.78
CA THR A 236 -21.75 9.03 -8.03
C THR A 236 -21.45 8.73 -9.49
N ARG A 237 -22.16 7.77 -10.09
CA ARG A 237 -22.03 7.44 -11.52
C ARG A 237 -22.36 8.65 -12.41
N ALA A 238 -23.46 9.32 -12.16
CA ALA A 238 -23.85 10.51 -12.93
C ALA A 238 -22.80 11.63 -12.80
N LYS A 239 -22.33 11.90 -11.58
CA LYS A 239 -21.28 12.92 -11.30
C LYS A 239 -19.98 12.67 -12.07
N HIS A 240 -19.62 11.41 -12.28
CA HIS A 240 -18.36 11.01 -12.93
C HIS A 240 -18.53 10.54 -14.37
N GLY A 241 -19.72 10.69 -14.97
CA GLY A 241 -20.00 10.26 -16.34
C GLY A 241 -19.92 8.75 -16.54
N LEU A 242 -20.23 7.98 -15.49
CA LEU A 242 -20.25 6.52 -15.52
C LEU A 242 -21.62 6.01 -15.97
N PRO A 243 -21.72 4.82 -16.59
CA PRO A 243 -22.98 4.27 -17.06
C PRO A 243 -23.88 3.81 -15.93
N GLU A 244 -25.20 3.76 -16.19
CA GLU A 244 -26.19 3.23 -15.26
C GLU A 244 -26.19 1.68 -15.21
N GLY A 245 -25.82 1.03 -16.31
CA GLY A 245 -25.75 -0.43 -16.44
C GLY A 245 -24.57 -1.06 -15.71
N PRO A 246 -24.33 -2.36 -15.91
CA PRO A 246 -23.25 -3.08 -15.24
C PRO A 246 -21.89 -2.42 -15.40
N LEU A 247 -21.13 -2.27 -14.29
CA LEU A 247 -19.92 -1.48 -14.24
C LEU A 247 -18.83 -2.20 -13.45
N ALA A 248 -17.68 -2.42 -14.11
CA ALA A 248 -16.47 -2.84 -13.42
C ALA A 248 -15.48 -1.70 -13.27
N GLY A 249 -14.72 -1.71 -12.19
CA GLY A 249 -13.73 -0.69 -11.92
C GLY A 249 -12.37 -1.24 -11.47
N PHE A 250 -11.32 -0.55 -11.84
CA PHE A 250 -9.97 -0.69 -11.29
C PHE A 250 -9.54 0.65 -10.70
N VAL A 251 -8.88 0.61 -9.56
CA VAL A 251 -8.27 1.79 -8.93
C VAL A 251 -6.79 1.52 -8.66
N GLY A 252 -5.92 2.35 -9.21
CA GLY A 252 -4.50 2.21 -8.95
C GLY A 252 -3.59 2.87 -10.00
N ARG A 253 -2.29 2.66 -9.82
CA ARG A 253 -1.28 3.13 -10.77
C ARG A 253 -1.31 2.29 -12.05
N PHE A 254 -1.28 2.93 -13.21
CA PHE A 254 -1.20 2.24 -14.50
C PHE A 254 0.25 1.85 -14.79
N ALA A 255 0.67 0.71 -14.24
CA ALA A 255 2.03 0.20 -14.30
C ALA A 255 2.03 -1.30 -14.65
N SER A 256 3.15 -1.81 -15.13
CA SER A 256 3.26 -3.18 -15.68
C SER A 256 2.89 -4.28 -14.68
N GLU A 257 3.14 -4.06 -13.41
CA GLU A 257 2.78 -4.99 -12.34
C GLU A 257 1.27 -5.11 -12.09
N LYS A 258 0.47 -4.23 -12.70
CA LYS A 258 -1.00 -4.25 -12.60
C LYS A 258 -1.68 -4.97 -13.76
N GLU A 259 -0.95 -5.41 -14.77
CA GLU A 259 -1.42 -6.29 -15.85
C GLU A 259 -2.76 -5.84 -16.48
N LEU A 260 -2.93 -4.51 -16.67
CA LEU A 260 -4.18 -3.93 -17.20
C LEU A 260 -4.40 -4.23 -18.69
N ASP A 261 -3.37 -4.56 -19.43
CA ASP A 261 -3.42 -5.05 -20.80
C ASP A 261 -4.24 -6.34 -20.92
N VAL A 262 -4.08 -7.29 -19.98
CA VAL A 262 -4.87 -8.52 -19.91
C VAL A 262 -6.37 -8.23 -19.72
N VAL A 263 -6.71 -7.17 -18.96
CA VAL A 263 -8.09 -6.75 -18.77
C VAL A 263 -8.67 -6.20 -20.07
N LEU A 264 -7.92 -5.36 -20.78
CA LEU A 264 -8.38 -4.77 -22.03
C LEU A 264 -8.54 -5.83 -23.14
N ASP A 265 -7.62 -6.81 -23.20
CA ASP A 265 -7.72 -7.95 -24.13
C ASP A 265 -8.99 -8.79 -23.91
N ALA A 266 -9.42 -8.91 -22.65
CA ALA A 266 -10.60 -9.71 -22.26
C ALA A 266 -11.94 -8.94 -22.42
N TRP A 267 -11.91 -7.61 -22.21
CA TRP A 267 -13.14 -6.88 -21.91
C TRP A 267 -14.13 -6.76 -23.05
N GLY A 268 -13.68 -6.87 -24.30
CA GLY A 268 -14.54 -6.92 -25.46
C GLY A 268 -15.55 -8.08 -25.41
N ASP A 269 -15.14 -9.24 -24.92
CA ASP A 269 -16.00 -10.41 -24.73
C ASP A 269 -16.94 -10.23 -23.53
N VAL A 270 -16.43 -9.68 -22.42
CA VAL A 270 -17.24 -9.40 -21.23
C VAL A 270 -18.37 -8.43 -21.57
N GLU A 271 -18.06 -7.30 -22.21
CA GLU A 271 -19.06 -6.29 -22.57
C GLU A 271 -20.14 -6.84 -23.50
N ARG A 272 -19.76 -7.65 -24.51
CA ARG A 272 -20.74 -8.25 -25.43
C ARG A 272 -21.74 -9.17 -24.72
N ARG A 273 -21.31 -9.89 -23.68
CA ARG A 273 -22.13 -10.92 -23.01
C ARG A 273 -22.87 -10.40 -21.80
N THR A 274 -22.36 -9.36 -21.13
CA THR A 274 -22.93 -8.85 -19.86
C THR A 274 -23.42 -7.41 -19.98
N GLY A 275 -23.03 -6.67 -21.02
CA GLY A 275 -23.23 -5.22 -21.11
C GLY A 275 -22.29 -4.42 -20.18
N ALA A 276 -21.39 -5.07 -19.43
CA ALA A 276 -20.57 -4.41 -18.42
C ALA A 276 -19.50 -3.49 -19.05
N ARG A 277 -19.49 -2.24 -18.61
CA ARG A 277 -18.49 -1.24 -18.98
C ARG A 277 -17.30 -1.31 -18.02
N LEU A 278 -16.12 -0.88 -18.50
CA LEU A 278 -14.88 -0.85 -17.73
C LEU A 278 -14.47 0.59 -17.42
N THR A 279 -14.14 0.84 -16.16
CA THR A 279 -13.59 2.11 -15.68
C THR A 279 -12.21 1.87 -15.08
N LEU A 280 -11.22 2.66 -15.50
CA LEU A 280 -9.89 2.67 -14.92
C LEU A 280 -9.66 4.02 -14.23
N VAL A 281 -9.47 3.99 -12.91
CA VAL A 281 -9.25 5.19 -12.08
C VAL A 281 -7.77 5.26 -11.68
N GLY A 282 -7.09 6.31 -12.09
CA GLY A 282 -5.68 6.51 -11.77
C GLY A 282 -4.88 7.12 -12.91
N THR A 283 -3.56 6.96 -12.82
CA THR A 283 -2.61 7.39 -13.85
C THR A 283 -1.33 6.56 -13.74
N GLY A 284 -0.49 6.60 -14.77
CA GLY A 284 0.79 5.90 -14.71
C GLY A 284 1.50 5.81 -16.05
N PRO A 285 2.69 5.20 -16.06
CA PRO A 285 3.53 5.15 -17.27
C PRO A 285 2.89 4.39 -18.44
N LEU A 286 1.91 3.52 -18.21
CA LEU A 286 1.24 2.76 -19.25
C LEU A 286 -0.04 3.43 -19.78
N GLU A 287 -0.44 4.61 -19.28
CA GLU A 287 -1.71 5.24 -19.66
C GLU A 287 -1.85 5.44 -21.17
N ALA A 288 -0.80 5.94 -21.85
CA ALA A 288 -0.83 6.14 -23.29
C ALA A 288 -1.01 4.82 -24.07
N MET A 289 -0.37 3.74 -23.60
CA MET A 289 -0.51 2.40 -24.19
C MET A 289 -1.93 1.84 -24.01
N LEU A 290 -2.50 1.99 -22.80
CA LEU A 290 -3.85 1.51 -22.49
C LEU A 290 -4.91 2.27 -23.32
N ARG A 291 -4.76 3.59 -23.49
CA ARG A 291 -5.65 4.40 -24.35
C ARG A 291 -5.54 4.04 -25.83
N ALA A 292 -4.34 3.65 -26.30
CA ALA A 292 -4.09 3.21 -27.67
C ALA A 292 -4.47 1.74 -27.95
N HIS A 293 -4.82 0.97 -26.91
CA HIS A 293 -5.27 -0.40 -27.06
C HIS A 293 -6.56 -0.47 -27.91
N PRO A 294 -6.81 -1.51 -28.72
CA PRO A 294 -8.02 -1.63 -29.54
C PRO A 294 -9.34 -1.44 -28.75
N TYR A 295 -9.38 -1.92 -27.51
CA TYR A 295 -10.52 -1.70 -26.61
C TYR A 295 -10.45 -0.36 -25.86
N GLY A 296 -9.32 0.32 -25.86
CA GLY A 296 -9.07 1.57 -25.12
C GLY A 296 -10.12 2.68 -25.32
N PRO A 297 -10.64 2.95 -26.56
CA PRO A 297 -11.69 3.94 -26.78
C PRO A 297 -13.02 3.65 -26.08
N ARG A 298 -13.25 2.43 -25.64
CA ARG A 298 -14.47 2.02 -24.90
C ARG A 298 -14.29 2.08 -23.37
N VAL A 299 -13.06 2.23 -22.89
CA VAL A 299 -12.73 2.34 -21.46
C VAL A 299 -12.99 3.75 -20.96
N ILE A 300 -13.59 3.87 -19.78
CA ILE A 300 -13.76 5.14 -19.10
C ILE A 300 -12.52 5.37 -18.21
N PHE A 301 -11.70 6.36 -18.57
CA PHE A 301 -10.52 6.71 -17.80
C PHE A 301 -10.83 7.90 -16.88
N LEU A 302 -10.78 7.67 -15.57
CA LEU A 302 -10.85 8.73 -14.56
C LEU A 302 -9.45 9.06 -14.03
N PRO A 303 -9.17 10.33 -13.75
CA PRO A 303 -7.87 10.75 -13.21
C PRO A 303 -7.62 10.14 -11.81
N PHE A 304 -6.37 10.21 -11.36
CA PHE A 304 -6.01 9.86 -9.99
C PHE A 304 -6.87 10.64 -8.98
N GLN A 305 -7.47 9.92 -8.04
CA GLN A 305 -8.28 10.49 -6.97
C GLN A 305 -7.43 10.62 -5.69
N SER A 306 -7.13 11.86 -5.30
CA SER A 306 -6.46 12.16 -4.03
C SER A 306 -7.44 12.25 -2.87
N ASP A 307 -8.68 12.63 -3.14
CA ASP A 307 -9.76 12.65 -2.17
C ASP A 307 -10.26 11.25 -1.85
N ARG A 308 -10.11 10.87 -0.60
CA ARG A 308 -10.46 9.51 -0.12
C ARG A 308 -11.96 9.29 -0.04
N GLU A 309 -12.77 10.35 0.11
CA GLU A 309 -14.23 10.26 0.10
C GLU A 309 -14.72 9.94 -1.32
N THR A 310 -14.26 10.70 -2.31
CA THR A 310 -14.54 10.42 -3.73
C THR A 310 -14.11 9.00 -4.12
N LEU A 311 -12.96 8.54 -3.62
CA LEU A 311 -12.49 7.17 -3.89
C LEU A 311 -13.43 6.12 -3.30
N ALA A 312 -13.91 6.33 -2.07
CA ALA A 312 -14.85 5.41 -1.42
C ALA A 312 -16.21 5.38 -2.16
N ASP A 313 -16.70 6.55 -2.61
CA ASP A 313 -17.92 6.64 -3.41
C ASP A 313 -17.77 5.87 -4.74
N LEU A 314 -16.64 6.01 -5.43
CA LEU A 314 -16.36 5.28 -6.68
C LEU A 314 -16.29 3.76 -6.46
N LEU A 315 -15.59 3.31 -5.41
CA LEU A 315 -15.48 1.87 -5.10
C LEU A 315 -16.85 1.28 -4.78
N ALA A 316 -17.70 1.99 -4.03
CA ALA A 316 -19.07 1.58 -3.75
C ALA A 316 -20.00 1.65 -4.99
N ALA A 317 -19.68 2.49 -5.98
CA ALA A 317 -20.46 2.61 -7.20
C ALA A 317 -20.15 1.53 -8.24
N PHE A 318 -19.05 0.78 -8.13
CA PHE A 318 -18.78 -0.36 -8.99
C PHE A 318 -19.61 -1.58 -8.61
N ASP A 319 -20.00 -2.38 -9.60
CA ASP A 319 -20.61 -3.69 -9.35
C ASP A 319 -19.55 -4.76 -9.11
N VAL A 320 -18.40 -4.65 -9.80
CA VAL A 320 -17.26 -5.55 -9.66
C VAL A 320 -15.96 -4.74 -9.63
N TYR A 321 -15.07 -5.06 -8.72
CA TYR A 321 -13.71 -4.52 -8.69
C TYR A 321 -12.72 -5.49 -9.36
N ILE A 322 -11.83 -4.99 -10.23
CA ILE A 322 -10.86 -5.81 -10.95
C ILE A 322 -9.46 -5.62 -10.36
N ALA A 323 -8.81 -6.72 -9.98
CA ALA A 323 -7.46 -6.74 -9.45
C ALA A 323 -6.56 -7.71 -10.24
N PRO A 324 -6.10 -7.33 -11.44
CA PRO A 324 -5.47 -8.28 -12.37
C PRO A 324 -4.01 -8.58 -12.05
N GLY A 325 -3.33 -7.78 -11.21
CA GLY A 325 -1.90 -7.91 -10.93
C GLY A 325 -1.55 -9.16 -10.12
N SER A 326 -0.82 -10.08 -10.72
CA SER A 326 -0.43 -11.39 -10.15
C SER A 326 0.70 -11.33 -9.11
N ILE A 327 1.37 -10.19 -8.96
CA ILE A 327 2.48 -10.01 -8.01
C ILE A 327 2.15 -9.04 -6.87
N GLU A 328 0.88 -8.71 -6.70
CA GLU A 328 0.42 -7.84 -5.60
C GLU A 328 0.71 -8.49 -4.25
N THR A 329 1.40 -7.77 -3.37
CA THR A 329 1.75 -8.31 -2.04
C THR A 329 0.58 -8.34 -1.08
N PHE A 330 -0.42 -7.44 -1.26
CA PHE A 330 -1.62 -7.40 -0.43
C PHE A 330 -2.86 -6.96 -1.23
N GLY A 331 -2.83 -5.76 -1.86
CA GLY A 331 -3.97 -5.20 -2.58
C GLY A 331 -4.91 -4.39 -1.69
N LEU A 332 -4.43 -3.24 -1.19
CA LEU A 332 -5.24 -2.37 -0.32
C LEU A 332 -6.53 -1.90 -0.99
N SER A 333 -6.48 -1.52 -2.28
CA SER A 333 -7.67 -1.09 -3.01
C SER A 333 -8.70 -2.20 -3.22
N SER A 334 -8.26 -3.47 -3.29
CA SER A 334 -9.17 -4.62 -3.31
C SER A 334 -9.86 -4.79 -1.97
N LEU A 335 -9.14 -4.64 -0.85
CA LEU A 335 -9.72 -4.65 0.48
C LEU A 335 -10.69 -3.49 0.68
N GLU A 336 -10.37 -2.29 0.19
CA GLU A 336 -11.26 -1.13 0.21
C GLU A 336 -12.55 -1.38 -0.60
N ALA A 337 -12.45 -2.09 -1.73
CA ALA A 337 -13.61 -2.51 -2.50
C ALA A 337 -14.47 -3.53 -1.73
N LEU A 338 -13.85 -4.57 -1.13
CA LEU A 338 -14.56 -5.56 -0.29
C LEU A 338 -15.27 -4.88 0.89
N ALA A 339 -14.61 -3.94 1.56
CA ALA A 339 -15.17 -3.15 2.65
C ALA A 339 -16.35 -2.29 2.21
N SER A 340 -16.35 -1.81 0.96
CA SER A 340 -17.44 -1.06 0.33
C SER A 340 -18.58 -1.95 -0.21
N GLY A 341 -18.51 -3.26 0.01
CA GLY A 341 -19.50 -4.22 -0.48
C GLY A 341 -19.39 -4.48 -2.00
N THR A 342 -18.23 -4.31 -2.58
CA THR A 342 -17.97 -4.54 -4.01
C THR A 342 -17.17 -5.83 -4.18
N PRO A 343 -17.73 -6.87 -4.84
CA PRO A 343 -17.05 -8.13 -5.11
C PRO A 343 -15.79 -7.94 -5.99
N VAL A 344 -14.81 -8.82 -5.80
CA VAL A 344 -13.50 -8.71 -6.44
C VAL A 344 -13.27 -9.84 -7.44
N LEU A 345 -12.85 -9.48 -8.67
CA LEU A 345 -12.25 -10.39 -9.63
C LEU A 345 -10.73 -10.23 -9.59
N SER A 346 -9.98 -11.24 -9.19
CA SER A 346 -8.53 -11.16 -9.08
C SER A 346 -7.80 -12.21 -9.91
N ALA A 347 -6.52 -11.97 -10.21
CA ALA A 347 -5.63 -13.04 -10.61
C ALA A 347 -5.58 -14.13 -9.53
N ASP A 348 -5.30 -15.37 -9.91
CA ASP A 348 -5.20 -16.55 -9.00
C ASP A 348 -3.91 -16.57 -8.17
N GLN A 349 -3.04 -15.58 -8.35
CA GLN A 349 -1.78 -15.39 -7.63
C GLN A 349 -1.75 -14.01 -6.97
N GLY A 350 -0.92 -13.89 -5.92
CA GLY A 350 -0.76 -12.64 -5.18
C GLY A 350 -1.62 -12.58 -3.92
N GLY A 351 -1.42 -11.53 -3.12
CA GLY A 351 -2.14 -11.35 -1.86
C GLY A 351 -3.65 -11.08 -2.04
N VAL A 352 -4.09 -10.62 -3.23
CA VAL A 352 -5.52 -10.39 -3.49
C VAL A 352 -6.27 -11.71 -3.67
N SER A 353 -5.66 -12.72 -4.28
CA SER A 353 -6.30 -14.05 -4.39
C SER A 353 -6.58 -14.66 -3.01
N GLU A 354 -5.73 -14.40 -2.02
CA GLU A 354 -5.96 -14.81 -0.63
C GLU A 354 -7.18 -14.10 -0.01
N GLN A 355 -7.34 -12.80 -0.28
CA GLN A 355 -8.51 -12.03 0.18
C GLN A 355 -9.81 -12.58 -0.44
N VAL A 356 -9.80 -12.85 -1.75
CA VAL A 356 -10.96 -13.42 -2.46
C VAL A 356 -11.31 -14.81 -1.91
N ALA A 357 -10.30 -15.67 -1.71
CA ALA A 357 -10.50 -17.01 -1.16
C ALA A 357 -11.02 -16.97 0.29
N ALA A 358 -10.44 -16.11 1.15
CA ALA A 358 -10.84 -16.01 2.55
C ALA A 358 -12.23 -15.39 2.74
N SER A 359 -12.57 -14.37 1.92
CA SER A 359 -13.87 -13.69 2.00
C SER A 359 -15.01 -14.43 1.29
N ASN A 360 -14.71 -15.31 0.34
CA ASN A 360 -15.67 -15.86 -0.62
C ASN A 360 -16.50 -14.73 -1.29
N ALA A 361 -15.87 -13.59 -1.57
CA ALA A 361 -16.53 -12.38 -2.08
C ALA A 361 -16.03 -12.01 -3.49
N GLY A 362 -15.96 -13.01 -4.37
CA GLY A 362 -15.51 -12.80 -5.73
C GLY A 362 -15.06 -14.09 -6.41
N ARG A 363 -14.28 -13.92 -7.49
CA ARG A 363 -13.74 -15.01 -8.29
C ARG A 363 -12.27 -14.77 -8.61
N THR A 364 -11.54 -15.83 -8.94
CA THR A 364 -10.18 -15.75 -9.45
C THR A 364 -10.11 -16.24 -10.88
N PHE A 365 -9.17 -15.70 -11.66
CA PHE A 365 -8.86 -16.14 -13.02
C PHE A 365 -7.36 -16.50 -13.14
N GLU A 366 -7.02 -17.32 -14.13
CA GLU A 366 -5.64 -17.71 -14.39
C GLU A 366 -4.79 -16.49 -14.79
N SER A 367 -3.73 -16.24 -14.03
CA SER A 367 -2.87 -15.05 -14.16
C SER A 367 -2.32 -14.87 -15.57
N GLY A 368 -2.53 -13.70 -16.15
CA GLY A 368 -2.05 -13.34 -17.49
C GLY A 368 -2.89 -13.91 -18.65
N ILE A 369 -3.98 -14.64 -18.39
CA ILE A 369 -4.82 -15.26 -19.42
C ILE A 369 -6.14 -14.50 -19.60
N ALA A 370 -6.22 -13.71 -20.66
CA ALA A 370 -7.38 -12.87 -20.97
C ALA A 370 -8.69 -13.67 -21.13
N ALA A 371 -8.63 -14.86 -21.74
CA ALA A 371 -9.79 -15.74 -21.90
C ALA A 371 -10.35 -16.20 -20.54
N SER A 372 -9.49 -16.57 -19.60
CA SER A 372 -9.87 -16.95 -18.23
C SER A 372 -10.48 -15.75 -17.49
N LEU A 373 -9.88 -14.56 -17.63
CA LEU A 373 -10.44 -13.33 -17.05
C LEU A 373 -11.86 -13.08 -17.61
N ALA A 374 -12.05 -13.17 -18.92
CA ALA A 374 -13.36 -12.96 -19.54
C ALA A 374 -14.40 -13.95 -19.02
N GLU A 375 -14.06 -15.25 -18.94
CA GLU A 375 -14.94 -16.30 -18.44
C GLU A 375 -15.36 -16.02 -16.99
N GLN A 376 -14.40 -15.76 -16.10
CA GLN A 376 -14.68 -15.51 -14.68
C GLN A 376 -15.40 -14.18 -14.44
N ALA A 377 -15.12 -13.14 -15.25
CA ALA A 377 -15.88 -11.88 -15.19
C ALA A 377 -17.36 -12.09 -15.55
N ILE A 378 -17.62 -12.81 -16.64
CA ILE A 378 -18.97 -13.11 -17.09
C ILE A 378 -19.73 -13.94 -16.04
N ALA A 379 -19.08 -14.94 -15.46
CA ALA A 379 -19.64 -15.73 -14.37
C ALA A 379 -19.94 -14.86 -13.14
N LEU A 380 -19.02 -13.97 -12.75
CA LEU A 380 -19.18 -13.10 -11.59
C LEU A 380 -20.36 -12.12 -11.78
N PHE A 381 -20.54 -11.55 -12.98
CA PHE A 381 -21.71 -10.69 -13.27
C PHE A 381 -23.04 -11.46 -13.26
N SER A 382 -23.02 -12.79 -13.31
CA SER A 382 -24.19 -13.66 -13.20
C SER A 382 -24.46 -14.14 -11.77
N ASP A 383 -23.52 -13.92 -10.84
CA ASP A 383 -23.67 -14.27 -9.42
C ASP A 383 -24.56 -13.24 -8.68
N ASP A 384 -24.98 -13.60 -7.45
CA ASP A 384 -25.59 -12.64 -6.53
C ASP A 384 -24.53 -11.70 -5.93
N LEU A 385 -24.29 -10.58 -6.64
CA LEU A 385 -23.29 -9.57 -6.25
C LEU A 385 -23.59 -8.94 -4.88
N HIS A 386 -24.87 -8.87 -4.46
CA HIS A 386 -25.23 -8.34 -3.14
C HIS A 386 -24.74 -9.26 -2.02
N THR A 387 -25.02 -10.56 -2.13
CA THR A 387 -24.52 -11.55 -1.17
C THR A 387 -22.99 -11.62 -1.14
N LEU A 388 -22.33 -11.56 -2.30
CA LEU A 388 -20.86 -11.50 -2.37
C LEU A 388 -20.32 -10.23 -1.70
N GLY A 389 -20.94 -9.09 -1.96
CA GLY A 389 -20.56 -7.81 -1.33
C GLY A 389 -20.68 -7.84 0.19
N HIS A 390 -21.76 -8.43 0.71
CA HIS A 390 -21.94 -8.61 2.15
C HIS A 390 -20.83 -9.49 2.77
N ARG A 391 -20.45 -10.60 2.12
CA ARG A 391 -19.33 -11.44 2.56
C ARG A 391 -18.01 -10.66 2.59
N GLY A 392 -17.75 -9.83 1.57
CA GLY A 392 -16.57 -8.96 1.52
C GLY A 392 -16.54 -7.99 2.69
N ARG A 393 -17.67 -7.37 3.02
CA ARG A 393 -17.79 -6.47 4.18
C ARG A 393 -17.51 -7.17 5.49
N VAL A 394 -18.12 -8.32 5.74
CA VAL A 394 -17.90 -9.11 6.96
C VAL A 394 -16.43 -9.49 7.12
N TYR A 395 -15.78 -9.93 6.04
CA TYR A 395 -14.36 -10.23 6.04
C TYR A 395 -13.51 -9.01 6.44
N ALA A 396 -13.79 -7.85 5.86
CA ALA A 396 -13.07 -6.61 6.16
C ALA A 396 -13.26 -6.20 7.64
N GLU A 397 -14.46 -6.31 8.20
CA GLU A 397 -14.75 -5.99 9.59
C GLU A 397 -14.07 -6.93 10.58
N THR A 398 -14.05 -8.22 10.28
CA THR A 398 -13.53 -9.23 11.21
C THR A 398 -12.01 -9.21 11.28
N GLU A 399 -11.34 -9.05 10.14
CA GLU A 399 -9.89 -9.29 10.04
C GLU A 399 -9.05 -8.03 9.81
N HIS A 400 -9.67 -6.95 9.28
CA HIS A 400 -8.95 -5.84 8.68
C HIS A 400 -9.31 -4.45 9.23
N ALA A 401 -9.99 -4.35 10.38
CA ALA A 401 -10.06 -3.08 11.10
C ALA A 401 -8.64 -2.64 11.49
N TRP A 402 -8.29 -1.36 11.25
CA TRP A 402 -6.93 -0.87 11.54
C TRP A 402 -6.52 -1.10 13.00
N ASP A 403 -7.42 -0.94 13.95
CA ASP A 403 -7.12 -1.20 15.36
C ASP A 403 -6.70 -2.66 15.60
N THR A 404 -7.44 -3.62 15.05
CA THR A 404 -7.11 -5.05 15.14
C THR A 404 -5.75 -5.37 14.49
N VAL A 405 -5.48 -4.76 13.34
CA VAL A 405 -4.22 -4.94 12.61
C VAL A 405 -3.04 -4.40 13.42
N PHE A 406 -3.19 -3.19 13.97
CA PHE A 406 -2.11 -2.59 14.77
C PHE A 406 -1.93 -3.24 16.14
N ASP A 407 -2.99 -3.75 16.76
CA ASP A 407 -2.87 -4.58 17.98
C ASP A 407 -1.98 -5.82 17.71
N ARG A 408 -2.18 -6.51 16.57
CA ARG A 408 -1.32 -7.62 16.12
C ARG A 408 0.12 -7.16 15.85
N LEU A 409 0.31 -6.03 15.17
CA LEU A 409 1.64 -5.50 14.86
C LEU A 409 2.41 -5.12 16.13
N PHE A 410 1.76 -4.43 17.06
CA PHE A 410 2.38 -4.02 18.31
C PHE A 410 2.63 -5.21 19.26
N ALA A 411 1.85 -6.30 19.14
CA ALA A 411 2.18 -7.57 19.79
C ALA A 411 3.49 -8.16 19.22
N VAL A 412 3.65 -8.20 17.91
CA VAL A 412 4.90 -8.62 17.25
C VAL A 412 6.09 -7.76 17.70
N TYR A 413 5.92 -6.46 17.89
CA TYR A 413 7.00 -5.60 18.41
C TYR A 413 7.38 -5.97 19.84
N ARG A 414 6.39 -6.21 20.72
CA ARG A 414 6.65 -6.65 22.10
C ARG A 414 7.37 -7.99 22.14
N ASP A 415 6.99 -8.95 21.31
CA ASP A 415 7.65 -10.25 21.20
C ASP A 415 9.13 -10.10 20.81
N VAL A 416 9.44 -9.24 19.83
CA VAL A 416 10.83 -8.96 19.41
C VAL A 416 11.63 -8.30 20.53
N LEU A 417 10.99 -7.51 21.39
CA LEU A 417 11.61 -6.85 22.55
C LEU A 417 11.68 -7.73 23.79
N GLY A 418 11.06 -8.92 23.77
CA GLY A 418 10.97 -9.81 24.93
C GLY A 418 10.06 -9.26 26.04
N ARG A 419 9.02 -8.52 25.70
CA ARG A 419 8.10 -7.84 26.63
C ARG A 419 6.66 -8.32 26.45
#